data_66fc5c83572eb3c199e267ca158c333d
#
_entry.id   66fc5c83572eb3c199e267ca158c333d
#
_cell.length_a   1.000
_cell.length_b   1.000
_cell.length_c   1.000
_cell.angle_alpha   90.00
_cell.angle_beta   90.00
_cell.angle_gamma   90.00
#
_symmetry.space_group_name_H-M   'P 1'
#
loop_
_entity.id
_entity.type
_entity.pdbx_description
1 polymer ?
#
loop_
_entity_poly.entity_id
_entity_poly.type
_entity_poly.pdbx_seq_one_letter_code
_entity_poly.pdbx_strand_id
1 'polypeptide(L)'
;MKTKQHLSTLLAATLLSGSVAVAQTADQYTTAMTGLVQKMDTTQSVAGNLQTANAFSRVANAEKDKWLPYYYGALCTVTAAFSEPGIDKIDPLCEQATQLLDEADRISPNNSEVYCVKSMILLAGIKVNMMQRGMEYIMKAHSNLEKAIPTIRVLIS
;
A
#
# COMPACT_ATOMS: atom_id res chain seq x y z
N MET A 1 -0.47 68.62 27.09
CA MET A 1 -1.82 68.42 26.47
C MET A 1 -1.70 67.36 25.39
N LYS A 2 -2.51 66.27 25.58
CA LYS A 2 -3.12 65.40 24.53
C LYS A 2 -2.18 64.91 23.38
N THR A 3 -1.93 63.63 23.30
CA THR A 3 -2.80 62.76 22.51
C THR A 3 -2.54 61.28 22.85
N LYS A 4 -3.63 60.65 23.28
CA LYS A 4 -3.83 59.20 23.35
C LYS A 4 -4.21 58.68 21.96
N GLN A 5 -4.04 57.35 21.82
CA GLN A 5 -4.72 56.44 20.89
C GLN A 5 -4.02 56.24 19.52
N HIS A 6 -3.45 55.05 19.40
CA HIS A 6 -3.78 54.07 18.35
C HIS A 6 -3.10 52.72 18.73
N LEU A 7 -3.73 52.05 19.66
CA LEU A 7 -3.42 50.64 19.94
C LEU A 7 -4.74 49.89 19.82
N SER A 8 -5.04 49.36 18.69
CA SER A 8 -6.09 48.33 18.45
C SER A 8 -6.30 48.16 16.95
N THR A 9 -5.62 47.22 16.34
CA THR A 9 -6.08 46.41 15.19
C THR A 9 -4.90 45.58 14.66
N LEU A 10 -4.55 44.55 15.39
CA LEU A 10 -3.65 43.51 14.85
C LEU A 10 -3.91 42.21 15.61
N LEU A 11 -5.14 41.69 15.49
CA LEU A 11 -5.46 40.34 15.98
C LEU A 11 -6.66 39.75 15.24
N ALA A 12 -6.51 39.42 13.95
CA ALA A 12 -7.51 38.61 13.21
C ALA A 12 -6.99 38.14 11.86
N ALA A 13 -5.78 37.58 11.79
CA ALA A 13 -5.27 37.02 10.51
C ALA A 13 -4.47 35.71 10.63
N THR A 14 -4.67 34.90 11.66
CA THR A 14 -3.84 33.69 11.86
C THR A 14 -4.64 32.39 11.92
N LEU A 15 -5.89 32.33 11.50
CA LEU A 15 -6.72 31.13 11.59
C LEU A 15 -7.09 30.48 10.23
N LEU A 16 -6.62 30.99 9.09
CA LEU A 16 -6.96 30.42 7.76
C LEU A 16 -5.84 29.63 7.09
N SER A 17 -4.63 29.54 7.65
CA SER A 17 -3.52 28.86 6.99
C SER A 17 -3.47 27.33 7.18
N GLY A 18 -4.17 26.79 8.17
CA GLY A 18 -4.14 25.36 8.49
C GLY A 18 -4.97 24.50 7.51
N SER A 19 -6.12 24.98 7.08
CA SER A 19 -7.05 24.19 6.24
C SER A 19 -6.61 24.08 4.77
N VAL A 20 -5.93 25.06 4.25
CA VAL A 20 -5.43 25.04 2.86
C VAL A 20 -4.25 24.07 2.71
N ALA A 21 -3.35 24.02 3.70
CA ALA A 21 -2.22 23.09 3.66
C ALA A 21 -2.65 21.60 3.72
N VAL A 22 -3.65 21.29 4.55
CA VAL A 22 -4.18 19.91 4.66
C VAL A 22 -4.92 19.50 3.38
N ALA A 23 -5.69 20.40 2.77
CA ALA A 23 -6.38 20.12 1.51
C ALA A 23 -5.38 19.91 0.36
N GLN A 24 -4.32 20.68 0.30
CA GLN A 24 -3.28 20.56 -0.74
C GLN A 24 -2.48 19.26 -0.61
N THR A 25 -2.18 18.79 0.59
CA THR A 25 -1.50 17.50 0.80
C THR A 25 -2.40 16.31 0.46
N ALA A 26 -3.69 16.37 0.79
CA ALA A 26 -4.67 15.33 0.43
C ALA A 26 -4.84 15.22 -1.10
N ASP A 27 -4.84 16.32 -1.82
CA ASP A 27 -4.94 16.36 -3.28
C ASP A 27 -3.66 15.78 -3.93
N GLN A 28 -2.48 16.11 -3.39
CA GLN A 28 -1.20 15.55 -3.84
C GLN A 28 -1.13 14.04 -3.65
N TYR A 29 -1.56 13.52 -2.49
CA TYR A 29 -1.64 12.09 -2.24
C TYR A 29 -2.55 11.39 -3.24
N THR A 30 -3.76 11.88 -3.42
CA THR A 30 -4.75 11.31 -4.36
C THR A 30 -4.22 11.29 -5.78
N THR A 31 -3.62 12.39 -6.24
CA THR A 31 -3.02 12.51 -7.57
C THR A 31 -1.89 11.50 -7.76
N ALA A 32 -0.98 11.40 -6.79
CA ALA A 32 0.13 10.45 -6.83
C ALA A 32 -0.36 9.00 -6.88
N MET A 33 -1.30 8.62 -6.01
CA MET A 33 -1.87 7.27 -5.96
C MET A 33 -2.60 6.91 -7.26
N THR A 34 -3.44 7.81 -7.79
CA THR A 34 -4.18 7.58 -9.04
C THR A 34 -3.21 7.33 -10.20
N GLY A 35 -2.17 8.16 -10.34
CA GLY A 35 -1.17 7.99 -11.40
C GLY A 35 -0.38 6.68 -11.27
N LEU A 36 -0.07 6.25 -10.05
CA LEU A 36 0.65 4.99 -9.80
C LEU A 36 -0.24 3.76 -10.07
N VAL A 37 -1.52 3.80 -9.71
CA VAL A 37 -2.49 2.73 -10.02
C VAL A 37 -2.65 2.58 -11.52
N GLN A 38 -2.84 3.67 -12.27
CA GLN A 38 -2.89 3.63 -13.73
C GLN A 38 -1.61 3.06 -14.35
N LYS A 39 -0.44 3.41 -13.80
CA LYS A 39 0.84 2.84 -14.25
C LYS A 39 0.93 1.34 -13.96
N MET A 40 0.46 0.89 -12.81
CA MET A 40 0.41 -0.53 -12.43
C MET A 40 -0.43 -1.33 -13.43
N ASP A 41 -1.61 -0.84 -13.82
CA ASP A 41 -2.51 -1.52 -14.76
C ASP A 41 -1.91 -1.74 -16.15
N THR A 42 -0.96 -0.89 -16.54
CA THR A 42 -0.27 -0.98 -17.84
C THR A 42 1.08 -1.69 -17.77
N THR A 43 1.56 -2.06 -16.58
CA THR A 43 2.87 -2.63 -16.36
C THR A 43 2.85 -4.14 -16.49
N GLN A 44 3.65 -4.71 -17.42
CA GLN A 44 3.70 -6.14 -17.71
C GLN A 44 5.04 -6.81 -17.36
N SER A 45 6.11 -6.03 -17.11
CA SER A 45 7.45 -6.57 -16.87
C SER A 45 7.81 -6.63 -15.40
N VAL A 46 8.71 -7.58 -15.03
CA VAL A 46 9.28 -7.66 -13.67
C VAL A 46 9.89 -6.31 -13.25
N ALA A 47 10.76 -5.74 -14.09
CA ALA A 47 11.41 -4.47 -13.81
C ALA A 47 10.42 -3.31 -13.65
N GLY A 48 9.38 -3.26 -14.49
CA GLY A 48 8.32 -2.25 -14.42
C GLY A 48 7.50 -2.37 -13.13
N ASN A 49 7.13 -3.59 -12.74
CA ASN A 49 6.42 -3.84 -11.48
C ASN A 49 7.27 -3.40 -10.28
N LEU A 50 8.56 -3.73 -10.24
CA LEU A 50 9.47 -3.31 -9.16
C LEU A 50 9.68 -1.79 -9.13
N GLN A 51 9.77 -1.14 -10.29
CA GLN A 51 9.83 0.32 -10.36
C GLN A 51 8.56 0.96 -9.79
N THR A 52 7.39 0.39 -10.09
CA THR A 52 6.10 0.88 -9.59
C THR A 52 5.95 0.61 -8.09
N ALA A 53 6.37 -0.57 -7.60
CA ALA A 53 6.44 -0.90 -6.18
C ALA A 53 7.30 0.10 -5.40
N ASN A 54 8.49 0.44 -5.91
CA ASN A 54 9.37 1.44 -5.32
C ASN A 54 8.74 2.85 -5.30
N ALA A 55 7.91 3.18 -6.30
CA ALA A 55 7.18 4.44 -6.31
C ALA A 55 6.09 4.47 -5.23
N PHE A 56 5.32 3.40 -5.06
CA PHE A 56 4.37 3.26 -3.95
C PHE A 56 5.08 3.31 -2.59
N SER A 57 6.24 2.68 -2.43
CA SER A 57 7.03 2.73 -1.19
C SER A 57 7.46 4.15 -0.83
N ARG A 58 7.77 5.01 -1.82
CA ARG A 58 8.05 6.43 -1.54
C ARG A 58 6.82 7.18 -1.02
N VAL A 59 5.64 6.91 -1.56
CA VAL A 59 4.37 7.47 -1.05
C VAL A 59 4.11 6.95 0.36
N ALA A 60 4.27 5.64 0.61
CA ALA A 60 4.11 5.01 1.92
C ALA A 60 5.02 5.65 2.99
N ASN A 61 6.27 5.96 2.63
CA ASN A 61 7.21 6.62 3.55
C ASN A 61 6.82 8.07 3.89
N ALA A 62 6.13 8.75 2.99
CA ALA A 62 5.61 10.09 3.22
C ALA A 62 4.29 10.08 4.00
N GLU A 63 3.44 9.08 3.75
CA GLU A 63 2.07 8.93 4.26
C GLU A 63 1.96 7.66 5.12
N LYS A 64 2.66 7.63 6.25
CA LYS A 64 2.84 6.44 7.11
C LYS A 64 1.55 5.91 7.76
N ASP A 65 0.50 6.69 7.79
CA ASP A 65 -0.83 6.37 8.31
C ASP A 65 -1.78 5.79 7.24
N LYS A 66 -1.36 5.73 5.99
CA LYS A 66 -2.14 5.23 4.86
C LYS A 66 -1.71 3.81 4.50
N TRP A 67 -2.64 2.85 4.57
CA TRP A 67 -2.35 1.45 4.24
C TRP A 67 -2.23 1.17 2.73
N LEU A 68 -2.96 1.93 1.89
CA LEU A 68 -3.02 1.70 0.43
C LEU A 68 -1.66 1.73 -0.28
N PRO A 69 -0.73 2.68 -0.01
CA PRO A 69 0.57 2.65 -0.67
C PRO A 69 1.40 1.41 -0.35
N TYR A 70 1.33 0.92 0.90
CA TYR A 70 1.97 -0.32 1.30
C TYR A 70 1.35 -1.53 0.59
N TYR A 71 0.03 -1.60 0.54
CA TYR A 71 -0.73 -2.64 -0.16
C TYR A 71 -0.38 -2.72 -1.64
N TYR A 72 -0.45 -1.60 -2.37
CA TYR A 72 -0.11 -1.58 -3.80
C TYR A 72 1.38 -1.85 -4.05
N GLY A 73 2.26 -1.41 -3.16
CA GLY A 73 3.68 -1.76 -3.20
C GLY A 73 3.90 -3.27 -3.11
N ALA A 74 3.22 -3.92 -2.15
CA ALA A 74 3.24 -5.38 -1.99
C ALA A 74 2.65 -6.11 -3.21
N LEU A 75 1.51 -5.64 -3.72
CA LEU A 75 0.85 -6.20 -4.89
C LEU A 75 1.74 -6.16 -6.14
N CYS A 76 2.38 -5.02 -6.41
CA CYS A 76 3.35 -4.92 -7.51
C CYS A 76 4.54 -5.86 -7.31
N THR A 77 5.05 -5.97 -6.09
CA THR A 77 6.21 -6.83 -5.78
C THR A 77 5.88 -8.31 -5.94
N VAL A 78 4.72 -8.77 -5.46
CA VAL A 78 4.31 -10.17 -5.65
C VAL A 78 3.97 -10.48 -7.11
N THR A 79 3.44 -9.52 -7.86
CA THR A 79 3.23 -9.65 -9.32
C THR A 79 4.57 -9.82 -10.05
N ALA A 80 5.60 -9.09 -9.63
CA ALA A 80 6.96 -9.29 -10.12
C ALA A 80 7.47 -10.70 -9.79
N ALA A 81 7.24 -11.22 -8.57
CA ALA A 81 7.65 -12.57 -8.17
C ALA A 81 6.97 -13.68 -9.01
N PHE A 82 5.70 -13.50 -9.37
CA PHE A 82 5.01 -14.44 -10.30
C PHE A 82 5.65 -14.47 -11.68
N SER A 83 6.12 -13.33 -12.17
CA SER A 83 6.71 -13.18 -13.51
C SER A 83 8.22 -13.40 -13.51
N GLU A 84 8.88 -13.52 -12.35
CA GLU A 84 10.34 -13.69 -12.24
C GLU A 84 10.78 -15.08 -12.75
N PRO A 85 11.68 -15.15 -13.73
CA PRO A 85 12.19 -16.43 -14.24
C PRO A 85 13.28 -17.03 -13.34
N GLY A 86 13.99 -16.22 -12.57
CA GLY A 86 15.06 -16.66 -11.65
C GLY A 86 14.49 -17.18 -10.33
N ILE A 87 14.54 -18.47 -10.10
CA ILE A 87 13.99 -19.12 -8.89
C ILE A 87 14.60 -18.55 -7.61
N ASP A 88 15.88 -18.23 -7.62
CA ASP A 88 16.64 -17.64 -6.52
C ASP A 88 16.19 -16.22 -6.14
N LYS A 89 15.49 -15.53 -7.04
CA LYS A 89 14.96 -14.17 -6.82
C LYS A 89 13.54 -14.14 -6.27
N ILE A 90 12.81 -15.26 -6.34
CA ILE A 90 11.40 -15.29 -5.94
C ILE A 90 11.23 -15.09 -4.43
N ASP A 91 12.00 -15.82 -3.61
CA ASP A 91 11.91 -15.69 -2.14
C ASP A 91 12.24 -14.27 -1.65
N PRO A 92 13.32 -13.60 -2.11
CA PRO A 92 13.56 -12.21 -1.77
C PRO A 92 12.41 -11.25 -2.14
N LEU A 93 11.75 -11.47 -3.28
CA LEU A 93 10.59 -10.68 -3.67
C LEU A 93 9.36 -10.97 -2.79
N CYS A 94 9.13 -12.23 -2.44
CA CYS A 94 8.06 -12.62 -1.50
C CYS A 94 8.30 -12.01 -0.11
N GLU A 95 9.53 -11.98 0.37
CA GLU A 95 9.90 -11.36 1.64
C GLU A 95 9.66 -9.84 1.61
N GLN A 96 10.10 -9.16 0.55
CA GLN A 96 9.86 -7.73 0.37
C GLN A 96 8.36 -7.40 0.32
N ALA A 97 7.56 -8.20 -0.41
CA ALA A 97 6.12 -8.04 -0.46
C ALA A 97 5.48 -8.25 0.92
N THR A 98 5.96 -9.23 1.70
CA THR A 98 5.48 -9.50 3.05
C THR A 98 5.73 -8.31 3.97
N GLN A 99 6.94 -7.73 3.96
CA GLN A 99 7.27 -6.58 4.80
C GLN A 99 6.35 -5.38 4.53
N LEU A 100 6.09 -5.07 3.25
CA LEU A 100 5.15 -4.02 2.88
C LEU A 100 3.73 -4.34 3.34
N LEU A 101 3.30 -5.58 3.15
CA LEU A 101 1.95 -6.00 3.48
C LEU A 101 1.68 -6.06 4.98
N ASP A 102 2.69 -6.37 5.79
CA ASP A 102 2.61 -6.34 7.26
C ASP A 102 2.37 -4.91 7.78
N GLU A 103 2.96 -3.89 7.14
CA GLU A 103 2.65 -2.50 7.46
C GLU A 103 1.21 -2.13 7.05
N ALA A 104 0.73 -2.60 5.89
CA ALA A 104 -0.66 -2.40 5.49
C ALA A 104 -1.64 -3.05 6.49
N ASP A 105 -1.35 -4.28 6.95
CA ASP A 105 -2.16 -5.02 7.93
C ASP A 105 -2.16 -4.35 9.30
N ARG A 106 -1.03 -3.81 9.73
CA ARG A 106 -0.92 -3.03 10.98
C ARG A 106 -1.79 -1.78 10.97
N ILE A 107 -1.89 -1.10 9.82
CA ILE A 107 -2.68 0.14 9.68
C ILE A 107 -4.16 -0.18 9.47
N SER A 108 -4.47 -1.22 8.70
CA SER A 108 -5.84 -1.64 8.36
C SER A 108 -6.03 -3.13 8.68
N PRO A 109 -6.19 -3.49 9.95
CA PRO A 109 -6.32 -4.89 10.37
C PRO A 109 -7.64 -5.52 9.88
N ASN A 110 -7.61 -6.84 9.65
CA ASN A 110 -8.75 -7.63 9.14
C ASN A 110 -9.23 -7.18 7.75
N ASN A 111 -8.35 -6.62 6.94
CA ASN A 111 -8.66 -6.17 5.60
C ASN A 111 -8.62 -7.36 4.62
N SER A 112 -9.73 -7.59 3.90
CA SER A 112 -9.87 -8.67 2.91
C SER A 112 -8.82 -8.59 1.80
N GLU A 113 -8.49 -7.39 1.32
CA GLU A 113 -7.50 -7.18 0.26
C GLU A 113 -6.10 -7.59 0.71
N VAL A 114 -5.74 -7.28 1.97
CA VAL A 114 -4.48 -7.71 2.57
C VAL A 114 -4.41 -9.23 2.63
N TYR A 115 -5.48 -9.93 3.05
CA TYR A 115 -5.50 -11.39 3.07
C TYR A 115 -5.37 -12.01 1.68
N CYS A 116 -5.97 -11.40 0.65
CA CYS A 116 -5.80 -11.84 -0.74
C CYS A 116 -4.32 -11.75 -1.17
N VAL A 117 -3.64 -10.65 -0.91
CA VAL A 117 -2.23 -10.51 -1.28
C VAL A 117 -1.32 -11.42 -0.45
N LYS A 118 -1.62 -11.67 0.84
CA LYS A 118 -0.94 -12.71 1.63
C LYS A 118 -1.03 -14.09 0.98
N SER A 119 -2.19 -14.43 0.42
CA SER A 119 -2.34 -15.68 -0.33
C SER A 119 -1.52 -15.70 -1.62
N MET A 120 -1.48 -14.58 -2.35
CA MET A 120 -0.66 -14.47 -3.58
C MET A 120 0.83 -14.67 -3.28
N ILE A 121 1.35 -14.12 -2.19
CA ILE A 121 2.76 -14.30 -1.78
C ILE A 121 3.08 -15.77 -1.56
N LEU A 122 2.23 -16.49 -0.85
CA LEU A 122 2.40 -17.93 -0.63
C LEU A 122 2.40 -18.71 -1.96
N LEU A 123 1.44 -18.40 -2.85
CA LEU A 123 1.36 -19.07 -4.16
C LEU A 123 2.58 -18.78 -5.04
N ALA A 124 3.13 -17.55 -5.01
CA ALA A 124 4.38 -17.24 -5.70
C ALA A 124 5.56 -18.05 -5.15
N GLY A 125 5.65 -18.19 -3.83
CA GLY A 125 6.70 -18.96 -3.15
C GLY A 125 6.69 -20.47 -3.45
N ILE A 126 5.57 -21.04 -3.89
CA ILE A 126 5.50 -22.46 -4.32
C ILE A 126 6.42 -22.73 -5.50
N LYS A 127 6.62 -21.76 -6.40
CA LYS A 127 7.51 -21.91 -7.58
C LYS A 127 8.94 -22.27 -7.22
N VAL A 128 9.41 -21.89 -6.03
CA VAL A 128 10.78 -22.15 -5.57
C VAL A 128 11.00 -23.62 -5.29
N ASN A 129 10.04 -24.29 -4.64
CA ASN A 129 10.10 -25.72 -4.38
C ASN A 129 8.69 -26.29 -4.16
N MET A 130 8.05 -26.69 -5.25
CA MET A 130 6.68 -27.22 -5.21
C MET A 130 6.54 -28.47 -4.36
N MET A 131 7.54 -29.36 -4.37
CA MET A 131 7.49 -30.62 -3.62
C MET A 131 7.50 -30.38 -2.10
N GLN A 132 8.29 -29.44 -1.65
CA GLN A 132 8.44 -29.12 -0.22
C GLN A 132 7.34 -28.19 0.31
N ARG A 133 6.96 -27.17 -0.49
CA ARG A 133 6.12 -26.07 -0.05
C ARG A 133 4.66 -26.20 -0.47
N GLY A 134 4.39 -26.97 -1.52
CA GLY A 134 3.11 -26.96 -2.23
C GLY A 134 1.93 -27.17 -1.30
N MET A 135 1.88 -28.27 -0.54
CA MET A 135 0.75 -28.57 0.35
C MET A 135 0.59 -27.54 1.46
N GLU A 136 1.68 -27.20 2.14
CA GLU A 136 1.67 -26.26 3.26
C GLU A 136 1.22 -24.86 2.82
N TYR A 137 1.79 -24.36 1.71
CA TYR A 137 1.50 -23.01 1.22
C TYR A 137 0.09 -22.89 0.65
N ILE A 138 -0.42 -23.94 -0.02
CA ILE A 138 -1.82 -23.98 -0.46
C ILE A 138 -2.78 -23.92 0.73
N MET A 139 -2.54 -24.68 1.79
CA MET A 139 -3.39 -24.66 2.99
C MET A 139 -3.36 -23.28 3.67
N LYS A 140 -2.18 -22.66 3.80
CA LYS A 140 -2.05 -21.31 4.36
C LYS A 140 -2.74 -20.26 3.48
N ALA A 141 -2.57 -20.34 2.17
CA ALA A 141 -3.24 -19.44 1.24
C ALA A 141 -4.77 -19.57 1.32
N HIS A 142 -5.29 -20.79 1.38
CA HIS A 142 -6.71 -21.05 1.58
C HIS A 142 -7.23 -20.44 2.89
N SER A 143 -6.51 -20.63 4.00
CA SER A 143 -6.87 -20.03 5.30
C SER A 143 -6.91 -18.48 5.24
N ASN A 144 -6.01 -17.84 4.51
CA ASN A 144 -6.07 -16.40 4.32
C ASN A 144 -7.30 -15.97 3.49
N LEU A 145 -7.64 -16.72 2.44
CA LEU A 145 -8.84 -16.46 1.63
C LEU A 145 -10.13 -16.64 2.43
N GLU A 146 -10.19 -17.63 3.31
CA GLU A 146 -11.34 -17.80 4.22
C GLU A 146 -11.52 -16.58 5.14
N LYS A 147 -10.44 -15.96 5.61
CA LYS A 147 -10.49 -14.71 6.40
C LYS A 147 -10.94 -13.50 5.56
N ALA A 148 -10.69 -13.50 4.26
CA ALA A 148 -11.13 -12.42 3.37
C ALA A 148 -12.65 -12.44 3.10
N ILE A 149 -13.27 -13.60 3.02
CA ILE A 149 -14.68 -13.79 2.63
C ILE A 149 -15.71 -13.05 3.53
N PRO A 150 -15.63 -13.06 4.87
CA PRO A 150 -16.60 -12.39 5.73
C PRO A 150 -16.68 -10.88 5.47
N THR A 151 -15.53 -10.25 5.24
CA THR A 151 -15.44 -8.81 4.96
C THR A 151 -16.08 -8.46 3.62
N ILE A 152 -15.89 -9.30 2.60
CA ILE A 152 -16.49 -9.13 1.27
C ILE A 152 -18.02 -9.27 1.35
N ARG A 153 -18.54 -10.22 2.14
CA ARG A 153 -20.01 -10.41 2.31
C ARG A 153 -20.71 -9.19 2.89
N VAL A 154 -20.08 -8.50 3.83
CA VAL A 154 -20.63 -7.28 4.45
C VAL A 154 -20.73 -6.13 3.44
N LEU A 155 -19.82 -6.08 2.45
CA LEU A 155 -19.81 -5.01 1.44
C LEU A 155 -20.87 -5.18 0.34
N ILE A 156 -21.43 -6.38 0.17
CA ILE A 156 -22.41 -6.70 -0.89
C ILE A 156 -23.83 -7.00 -0.35
N SER A 157 -24.03 -6.90 0.95
CA SER A 157 -25.33 -7.01 1.64
C SER A 157 -25.95 -5.63 1.89
#